data_cc0fed92cc7133ce7e8ae976e0bc3c64
#
_entry.id   cc0fed92cc7133ce7e8ae976e0bc3c64
#
_cell.length_a   1.000
_cell.length_b   1.000
_cell.length_c   1.000
_cell.angle_alpha   90.00
_cell.angle_beta   90.00
_cell.angle_gamma   90.00
#
_symmetry.space_group_name_H-M   'P 1'
#
loop_
_entity.id
_entity.type
_entity.pdbx_description
1 polymer ?
#
loop_
_entity_poly.entity_id
_entity_poly.type
_entity_poly.pdbx_seq_one_letter_code
_entity_poly.pdbx_strand_id
1 'polypeptide(L)'
;MENVLLEKQGHVSIITINREKALNALSTAVLNDLEEAVNTVEADKDTYCVVITGAGNKSFVAGADIAEMKDKTVEEAAEYGAYGNKIFRQIETLHCPVIAAVNGFALGGGCELSMACDIRIAAENAVFGQPEVGLGITPGFGGTQRLARLVSAGIAKEMIFTARNIKADKALTIGLVNAVVPQEDLMATALKMANGICKNAPIAVAQAKKAINAGLQTDMDSAIAIEVKDFSDCFATEDQTYGMECFVNKVKEKEFKNK
;
A
#
# COMPACT_ATOMS: atom_id res chain seq x y z
N MET A 1 19.76 -2.76 5.05
CA MET A 1 18.55 -2.13 5.68
C MET A 1 18.54 -2.50 7.15
N GLU A 2 18.48 -1.52 8.05
CA GLU A 2 18.40 -1.75 9.51
C GLU A 2 16.98 -1.46 10.02
N ASN A 3 16.35 -0.43 9.46
CA ASN A 3 15.03 0.06 9.89
C ASN A 3 13.87 -0.55 9.09
N VAL A 4 14.16 -1.33 8.06
CA VAL A 4 13.18 -2.05 7.25
C VAL A 4 13.70 -3.45 7.01
N LEU A 5 12.87 -4.45 7.31
CA LEU A 5 13.16 -5.85 7.02
C LEU A 5 12.44 -6.26 5.76
N LEU A 6 13.10 -7.03 4.90
CA LEU A 6 12.52 -7.63 3.70
C LEU A 6 12.68 -9.15 3.80
N GLU A 7 11.57 -9.85 3.82
CA GLU A 7 11.50 -11.31 3.87
C GLU A 7 10.68 -11.82 2.68
N LYS A 8 10.94 -13.05 2.23
CA LYS A 8 10.19 -13.69 1.14
C LYS A 8 9.62 -15.02 1.60
N GLN A 9 8.34 -15.24 1.34
CA GLN A 9 7.62 -16.49 1.60
C GLN A 9 6.92 -16.95 0.31
N GLY A 10 7.53 -17.89 -0.42
CA GLY A 10 7.06 -18.25 -1.76
C GLY A 10 7.10 -17.05 -2.69
N HIS A 11 5.96 -16.67 -3.28
CA HIS A 11 5.82 -15.49 -4.15
C HIS A 11 5.36 -14.23 -3.41
N VAL A 12 5.34 -14.24 -2.08
CA VAL A 12 4.96 -13.09 -1.27
C VAL A 12 6.20 -12.47 -0.63
N SER A 13 6.45 -11.19 -0.88
CA SER A 13 7.46 -10.40 -0.16
C SER A 13 6.81 -9.67 1.00
N ILE A 14 7.46 -9.67 2.17
CA ILE A 14 7.00 -9.01 3.39
C ILE A 14 7.98 -7.91 3.73
N ILE A 15 7.49 -6.66 3.76
CA ILE A 15 8.24 -5.48 4.16
C ILE A 15 7.76 -5.10 5.57
N THR A 16 8.67 -5.12 6.56
CA THR A 16 8.37 -4.72 7.93
C THR A 16 9.12 -3.46 8.29
N ILE A 17 8.40 -2.40 8.63
CA ILE A 17 9.02 -1.18 9.19
C ILE A 17 9.47 -1.51 10.60
N ASN A 18 10.77 -1.47 10.85
CA ASN A 18 11.42 -2.04 12.05
C ASN A 18 12.10 -0.97 12.91
N ARG A 19 11.31 -0.04 13.44
CA ARG A 19 11.77 1.01 14.36
C ARG A 19 10.82 1.12 15.55
N GLU A 20 10.54 0.00 16.21
CA GLU A 20 9.50 -0.14 17.23
C GLU A 20 9.65 0.87 18.39
N LYS A 21 10.89 1.15 18.84
CA LYS A 21 11.17 2.13 19.91
C LYS A 21 10.67 3.54 19.59
N ALA A 22 10.55 3.89 18.31
CA ALA A 22 10.00 5.16 17.82
C ALA A 22 8.64 4.97 17.16
N LEU A 23 7.87 3.94 17.55
CA LEU A 23 6.54 3.61 16.97
C LEU A 23 6.58 3.51 15.44
N ASN A 24 7.69 3.03 14.88
CA ASN A 24 7.92 2.87 13.45
C ASN A 24 7.86 4.19 12.65
N ALA A 25 8.11 5.35 13.29
CA ALA A 25 8.07 6.65 12.65
C ALA A 25 9.07 6.76 11.48
N LEU A 26 8.65 7.41 10.41
CA LEU A 26 9.42 7.59 9.17
C LEU A 26 10.45 8.70 9.34
N SER A 27 11.70 8.32 9.59
CA SER A 27 12.88 9.19 9.43
C SER A 27 13.42 9.06 8.00
N THR A 28 14.35 9.94 7.61
CA THR A 28 15.05 9.81 6.33
C THR A 28 15.73 8.44 6.19
N ALA A 29 16.29 7.89 7.27
CA ALA A 29 16.89 6.56 7.26
C ALA A 29 15.85 5.45 6.97
N VAL A 30 14.65 5.53 7.57
CA VAL A 30 13.56 4.59 7.28
C VAL A 30 13.09 4.71 5.84
N LEU A 31 12.96 5.95 5.33
CA LEU A 31 12.57 6.19 3.93
C LEU A 31 13.61 5.62 2.94
N ASN A 32 14.90 5.77 3.22
CA ASN A 32 15.98 5.20 2.41
C ASN A 32 15.91 3.66 2.39
N ASP A 33 15.76 3.04 3.56
CA ASP A 33 15.64 1.59 3.69
C ASP A 33 14.36 1.08 2.99
N LEU A 34 13.25 1.84 3.08
CA LEU A 34 12.00 1.49 2.40
C LEU A 34 12.14 1.58 0.87
N GLU A 35 12.82 2.61 0.35
CA GLU A 35 13.11 2.73 -1.08
C GLU A 35 13.97 1.56 -1.58
N GLU A 36 14.99 1.16 -0.81
CA GLU A 36 15.82 0.00 -1.15
C GLU A 36 14.99 -1.29 -1.19
N ALA A 37 14.10 -1.51 -0.20
CA ALA A 37 13.21 -2.66 -0.15
C ALA A 37 12.24 -2.69 -1.36
N VAL A 38 11.63 -1.54 -1.68
CA VAL A 38 10.70 -1.40 -2.82
C VAL A 38 11.43 -1.65 -4.14
N ASN A 39 12.64 -1.12 -4.33
CA ASN A 39 13.45 -1.34 -5.52
C ASN A 39 13.87 -2.82 -5.66
N THR A 40 14.16 -3.48 -4.53
CA THR A 40 14.49 -4.93 -4.52
C THR A 40 13.28 -5.75 -4.97
N VAL A 41 12.09 -5.43 -4.48
CA VAL A 41 10.84 -6.08 -4.90
C VAL A 41 10.54 -5.81 -6.38
N GLU A 42 10.72 -4.59 -6.86
CA GLU A 42 10.46 -4.26 -8.28
C GLU A 42 11.37 -5.03 -9.24
N ALA A 43 12.61 -5.30 -8.80
CA ALA A 43 13.57 -6.11 -9.57
C ALA A 43 13.26 -7.63 -9.52
N ASP A 44 12.59 -8.10 -8.48
CA ASP A 44 12.27 -9.52 -8.28
C ASP A 44 10.95 -9.91 -8.95
N LYS A 45 11.02 -10.37 -10.19
CA LYS A 45 9.83 -10.79 -10.97
C LYS A 45 9.16 -12.09 -10.46
N ASP A 46 9.73 -12.74 -9.45
CA ASP A 46 9.13 -13.89 -8.75
C ASP A 46 8.34 -13.46 -7.49
N THR A 47 8.26 -12.17 -7.20
CA THR A 47 7.33 -11.59 -6.23
C THR A 47 6.01 -11.24 -6.93
N TYR A 48 4.90 -11.87 -6.51
CA TYR A 48 3.56 -11.67 -7.08
C TYR A 48 2.63 -10.87 -6.17
N CYS A 49 3.00 -10.70 -4.90
CA CYS A 49 2.28 -9.85 -3.95
C CYS A 49 3.23 -9.37 -2.85
N VAL A 50 2.98 -8.18 -2.33
CA VAL A 50 3.71 -7.60 -1.19
C VAL A 50 2.78 -7.42 -0.01
N VAL A 51 3.27 -7.69 1.20
CA VAL A 51 2.62 -7.30 2.46
C VAL A 51 3.52 -6.29 3.17
N ILE A 52 2.98 -5.12 3.53
CA ILE A 52 3.69 -4.13 4.34
C ILE A 52 3.08 -4.08 5.73
N THR A 53 3.90 -4.14 6.78
CA THR A 53 3.47 -4.07 8.18
C THR A 53 4.49 -3.32 9.05
N GLY A 54 4.15 -3.05 10.30
CA GLY A 54 5.06 -2.48 11.30
C GLY A 54 5.55 -3.54 12.29
N ALA A 55 6.77 -3.43 12.78
CA ALA A 55 7.25 -4.27 13.86
C ALA A 55 6.49 -4.03 15.17
N GLY A 56 6.32 -5.08 15.96
CA GLY A 56 5.58 -5.06 17.23
C GLY A 56 4.05 -5.00 17.05
N ASN A 57 3.35 -4.67 18.15
CA ASN A 57 1.89 -4.72 18.20
C ASN A 57 1.21 -3.36 18.34
N LYS A 58 2.00 -2.27 18.48
CA LYS A 58 1.49 -0.94 18.83
C LYS A 58 1.27 -0.06 17.63
N SER A 59 2.11 -0.17 16.62
CA SER A 59 2.13 0.78 15.52
C SER A 59 2.46 0.08 14.20
N PHE A 60 1.70 0.39 13.20
CA PHE A 60 2.09 0.23 11.81
C PHE A 60 3.19 1.26 11.51
N VAL A 61 2.82 2.54 11.51
CA VAL A 61 3.71 3.70 11.41
C VAL A 61 3.01 4.90 12.06
N ALA A 62 3.61 5.49 13.10
CA ALA A 62 3.00 6.59 13.84
C ALA A 62 3.40 7.98 13.31
N GLY A 63 3.58 8.11 12.01
CA GLY A 63 3.86 9.37 11.33
C GLY A 63 5.30 9.52 10.87
N ALA A 64 5.65 10.72 10.43
CA ALA A 64 7.03 11.12 10.16
C ALA A 64 7.77 11.41 11.47
N ASP A 65 9.10 11.39 11.44
CA ASP A 65 9.93 11.74 12.60
C ASP A 65 9.93 13.26 12.79
N ILE A 66 9.10 13.73 13.73
CA ILE A 66 8.92 15.16 14.01
C ILE A 66 10.22 15.80 14.52
N ALA A 67 11.05 15.05 15.26
CA ALA A 67 12.32 15.58 15.74
C ALA A 67 13.27 15.91 14.58
N GLU A 68 13.24 15.12 13.50
CA GLU A 68 14.01 15.39 12.28
C GLU A 68 13.41 16.54 11.45
N MET A 69 12.09 16.72 11.51
CA MET A 69 11.39 17.70 10.67
C MET A 69 11.39 19.13 11.23
N LYS A 70 11.41 19.31 12.56
CA LYS A 70 11.10 20.57 13.24
C LYS A 70 11.97 21.76 12.82
N ASP A 71 13.20 21.52 12.41
CA ASP A 71 14.17 22.55 12.07
C ASP A 71 14.40 22.71 10.56
N LYS A 72 13.62 22.00 9.71
CA LYS A 72 13.76 22.07 8.25
C LYS A 72 13.35 23.45 7.72
N THR A 73 14.11 23.96 6.76
CA THR A 73 13.72 25.11 5.93
C THR A 73 12.56 24.75 5.01
N VAL A 74 12.00 25.74 4.32
CA VAL A 74 10.94 25.52 3.31
C VAL A 74 11.44 24.60 2.19
N GLU A 75 12.67 24.81 1.72
CA GLU A 75 13.30 24.03 0.66
C GLU A 75 13.53 22.59 1.11
N GLU A 76 14.10 22.39 2.30
CA GLU A 76 14.33 21.05 2.87
C GLU A 76 13.01 20.29 3.14
N ALA A 77 11.98 21.00 3.57
CA ALA A 77 10.65 20.41 3.74
C ALA A 77 10.03 19.99 2.41
N ALA A 78 10.21 20.80 1.34
CA ALA A 78 9.75 20.45 0.00
C ALA A 78 10.48 19.21 -0.56
N GLU A 79 11.80 19.13 -0.37
CA GLU A 79 12.60 17.96 -0.77
C GLU A 79 12.18 16.69 -0.01
N TYR A 80 11.99 16.79 1.30
CA TYR A 80 11.52 15.69 2.14
C TYR A 80 10.12 15.19 1.73
N GLY A 81 9.19 16.11 1.50
CA GLY A 81 7.85 15.80 1.01
C GLY A 81 7.86 15.14 -0.37
N ALA A 82 8.68 15.67 -1.29
CA ALA A 82 8.85 15.09 -2.63
C ALA A 82 9.45 13.68 -2.56
N TYR A 83 10.45 13.47 -1.71
CA TYR A 83 11.10 12.17 -1.53
C TYR A 83 10.13 11.11 -0.98
N GLY A 84 9.40 11.41 0.10
CA GLY A 84 8.41 10.48 0.62
C GLY A 84 7.30 10.17 -0.39
N ASN A 85 6.80 11.18 -1.11
CA ASN A 85 5.84 10.97 -2.20
C ASN A 85 6.37 10.10 -3.33
N LYS A 86 7.65 10.26 -3.71
CA LYS A 86 8.30 9.40 -4.72
C LYS A 86 8.24 7.94 -4.30
N ILE A 87 8.63 7.61 -3.06
CA ILE A 87 8.64 6.24 -2.55
C ILE A 87 7.21 5.68 -2.49
N PHE A 88 6.25 6.45 -1.98
CA PHE A 88 4.87 6.00 -1.89
C PHE A 88 4.25 5.81 -3.29
N ARG A 89 4.65 6.64 -4.26
CA ARG A 89 4.24 6.43 -5.65
C ARG A 89 4.87 5.18 -6.26
N GLN A 90 6.10 4.83 -5.92
CA GLN A 90 6.71 3.57 -6.33
C GLN A 90 5.92 2.37 -5.77
N ILE A 91 5.48 2.41 -4.49
CA ILE A 91 4.62 1.38 -3.90
C ILE A 91 3.29 1.24 -4.66
N GLU A 92 2.63 2.36 -4.98
CA GLU A 92 1.38 2.35 -5.77
C GLU A 92 1.55 1.72 -7.15
N THR A 93 2.72 1.92 -7.76
CA THR A 93 2.99 1.49 -9.15
C THR A 93 3.85 0.24 -9.27
N LEU A 94 4.15 -0.44 -8.16
CA LEU A 94 4.81 -1.75 -8.18
C LEU A 94 4.10 -2.71 -9.15
N HIS A 95 4.89 -3.53 -9.83
CA HIS A 95 4.37 -4.53 -10.79
C HIS A 95 3.41 -5.55 -10.17
N CYS A 96 3.31 -5.63 -8.85
CA CYS A 96 2.43 -6.56 -8.15
C CYS A 96 1.57 -5.83 -7.10
N PRO A 97 0.45 -6.43 -6.64
CA PRO A 97 -0.37 -5.88 -5.57
C PRO A 97 0.37 -5.75 -4.25
N VAL A 98 0.01 -4.70 -3.49
CA VAL A 98 0.55 -4.41 -2.15
C VAL A 98 -0.58 -4.38 -1.14
N ILE A 99 -0.44 -5.15 -0.07
CA ILE A 99 -1.39 -5.22 1.07
C ILE A 99 -0.75 -4.53 2.28
N ALA A 100 -1.40 -3.51 2.83
CA ALA A 100 -1.04 -2.99 4.14
C ALA A 100 -1.72 -3.84 5.22
N ALA A 101 -0.92 -4.49 6.06
CA ALA A 101 -1.36 -5.15 7.29
C ALA A 101 -1.13 -4.20 8.47
N VAL A 102 -2.19 -3.43 8.81
CA VAL A 102 -2.11 -2.31 9.76
C VAL A 102 -2.30 -2.81 11.19
N ASN A 103 -1.19 -3.03 11.89
CA ASN A 103 -1.11 -3.66 13.21
C ASN A 103 -1.25 -2.70 14.41
N GLY A 104 -1.63 -1.42 14.20
CA GLY A 104 -1.78 -0.45 15.26
C GLY A 104 -1.91 0.97 14.72
N PHE A 105 -1.19 1.95 15.32
CA PHE A 105 -1.23 3.33 14.86
C PHE A 105 -0.76 3.47 13.41
N ALA A 106 -1.60 4.06 12.58
CA ALA A 106 -1.33 4.50 11.22
C ALA A 106 -1.68 5.99 11.13
N LEU A 107 -0.76 6.86 11.55
CA LEU A 107 -1.00 8.30 11.70
C LEU A 107 -0.11 9.09 10.73
N GLY A 108 -0.61 10.19 10.19
CA GLY A 108 0.14 11.03 9.27
C GLY A 108 0.77 10.22 8.15
N GLY A 109 2.11 10.28 8.02
CA GLY A 109 2.87 9.49 7.05
C GLY A 109 2.56 7.98 7.07
N GLY A 110 2.16 7.43 8.23
CA GLY A 110 1.74 6.03 8.33
C GLY A 110 0.37 5.77 7.72
N CYS A 111 -0.58 6.67 7.91
CA CYS A 111 -1.86 6.61 7.21
C CYS A 111 -1.64 6.76 5.70
N GLU A 112 -0.76 7.67 5.28
CA GLU A 112 -0.39 7.92 3.90
C GLU A 112 0.30 6.70 3.25
N LEU A 113 1.21 6.03 3.97
CA LEU A 113 1.82 4.77 3.52
C LEU A 113 0.77 3.67 3.34
N SER A 114 -0.15 3.54 4.30
CA SER A 114 -1.23 2.55 4.19
C SER A 114 -2.12 2.80 2.97
N MET A 115 -2.39 4.07 2.64
CA MET A 115 -3.18 4.48 1.47
C MET A 115 -2.42 4.34 0.15
N ALA A 116 -1.10 4.29 0.17
CA ALA A 116 -0.29 3.99 -1.01
C ALA A 116 -0.30 2.49 -1.38
N CYS A 117 -0.75 1.62 -0.48
CA CYS A 117 -0.98 0.22 -0.76
C CYS A 117 -2.34 0.02 -1.49
N ASP A 118 -2.47 -1.07 -2.25
CA ASP A 118 -3.70 -1.38 -2.98
C ASP A 118 -4.84 -1.79 -2.03
N ILE A 119 -4.53 -2.62 -1.03
CA ILE A 119 -5.48 -3.20 -0.07
C ILE A 119 -5.00 -2.90 1.35
N ARG A 120 -5.93 -2.66 2.27
CA ARG A 120 -5.67 -2.39 3.69
C ARG A 120 -6.47 -3.34 4.55
N ILE A 121 -5.79 -4.17 5.35
CA ILE A 121 -6.38 -5.00 6.40
C ILE A 121 -5.91 -4.41 7.73
N ALA A 122 -6.83 -4.12 8.62
CA ALA A 122 -6.52 -3.51 9.90
C ALA A 122 -6.75 -4.49 11.05
N ALA A 123 -5.92 -4.42 12.06
CA ALA A 123 -6.23 -5.02 13.36
C ALA A 123 -7.32 -4.20 14.09
N GLU A 124 -8.10 -4.81 14.96
CA GLU A 124 -9.17 -4.14 15.74
C GLU A 124 -8.66 -2.96 16.57
N ASN A 125 -7.41 -3.02 17.03
CA ASN A 125 -6.75 -1.94 17.77
C ASN A 125 -6.16 -0.85 16.87
N ALA A 126 -6.24 -0.97 15.54
CA ALA A 126 -5.67 0.02 14.63
C ALA A 126 -6.40 1.37 14.72
N VAL A 127 -5.59 2.42 14.61
CA VAL A 127 -6.05 3.81 14.68
C VAL A 127 -5.48 4.57 13.50
N PHE A 128 -6.33 5.24 12.75
CA PHE A 128 -5.97 6.02 11.57
C PHE A 128 -6.19 7.51 11.82
N GLY A 129 -5.35 8.36 11.23
CA GLY A 129 -5.51 9.81 11.33
C GLY A 129 -4.54 10.57 10.45
N GLN A 130 -4.88 11.85 10.22
CA GLN A 130 -4.03 12.85 9.56
C GLN A 130 -3.92 14.06 10.51
N PRO A 131 -3.07 13.97 11.57
CA PRO A 131 -3.04 14.95 12.64
C PRO A 131 -2.17 16.19 12.34
N GLU A 132 -1.62 16.30 11.15
CA GLU A 132 -0.59 17.26 10.75
C GLU A 132 -0.98 18.72 11.00
N VAL A 133 -2.26 19.08 10.80
CA VAL A 133 -2.71 20.46 11.04
C VAL A 133 -2.64 20.88 12.50
N GLY A 134 -2.69 19.91 13.42
CA GLY A 134 -2.42 20.12 14.85
C GLY A 134 -0.95 20.50 15.16
N LEU A 135 -0.03 20.26 14.22
CA LEU A 135 1.36 20.65 14.26
C LEU A 135 1.68 21.91 13.41
N GLY A 136 0.66 22.52 12.79
CA GLY A 136 0.84 23.68 11.93
C GLY A 136 1.29 23.37 10.50
N ILE A 137 1.19 22.12 10.05
CA ILE A 137 1.53 21.67 8.69
C ILE A 137 0.36 20.91 8.06
N THR A 138 0.43 20.67 6.77
CA THR A 138 -0.51 19.78 6.05
C THR A 138 0.07 18.37 5.93
N PRO A 139 -0.75 17.31 5.65
CA PRO A 139 -0.23 16.03 5.18
C PRO A 139 0.76 16.23 4.02
N GLY A 140 1.94 15.62 4.12
CA GLY A 140 3.06 15.88 3.21
C GLY A 140 3.39 14.74 2.25
N PHE A 141 2.90 13.52 2.51
CA PHE A 141 3.19 12.33 1.70
C PHE A 141 1.97 11.85 0.90
N GLY A 142 1.10 12.79 0.51
CA GLY A 142 -0.03 12.57 -0.39
C GLY A 142 -1.38 12.30 0.31
N GLY A 143 -1.47 12.49 1.62
CA GLY A 143 -2.70 12.25 2.40
C GLY A 143 -3.87 13.08 1.93
N THR A 144 -3.68 14.35 1.60
CA THR A 144 -4.74 15.21 1.05
C THR A 144 -5.33 14.66 -0.25
N GLN A 145 -4.53 13.96 -1.04
CA GLN A 145 -4.93 13.42 -2.34
C GLN A 145 -5.50 12.00 -2.24
N ARG A 146 -4.80 11.10 -1.53
CA ARG A 146 -5.22 9.70 -1.41
C ARG A 146 -6.46 9.55 -0.54
N LEU A 147 -6.51 10.22 0.61
CA LEU A 147 -7.65 10.10 1.52
C LEU A 147 -8.95 10.57 0.85
N ALA A 148 -8.93 11.73 0.18
CA ALA A 148 -10.11 12.26 -0.48
C ALA A 148 -10.65 11.38 -1.63
N ARG A 149 -9.77 10.60 -2.27
CA ARG A 149 -10.14 9.64 -3.32
C ARG A 149 -10.69 8.33 -2.75
N LEU A 150 -10.25 7.93 -1.56
CA LEU A 150 -10.69 6.68 -0.93
C LEU A 150 -12.02 6.84 -0.18
N VAL A 151 -12.20 7.92 0.62
CA VAL A 151 -13.32 8.02 1.57
C VAL A 151 -14.31 9.14 1.27
N SER A 152 -14.15 9.91 0.25
CA SER A 152 -14.82 11.14 -0.14
C SER A 152 -14.17 12.42 0.42
N ALA A 153 -14.38 13.52 -0.31
CA ALA A 153 -13.79 14.81 0.05
C ALA A 153 -14.31 15.36 1.40
N GLY A 154 -15.59 15.10 1.74
CA GLY A 154 -16.19 15.57 3.00
C GLY A 154 -15.56 14.89 4.22
N ILE A 155 -15.45 13.56 4.19
CA ILE A 155 -14.82 12.76 5.25
C ILE A 155 -13.33 13.09 5.38
N ALA A 156 -12.62 13.21 4.26
CA ALA A 156 -11.20 13.57 4.26
C ALA A 156 -10.96 14.94 4.91
N LYS A 157 -11.76 15.95 4.56
CA LYS A 157 -11.71 17.29 5.16
C LYS A 157 -12.00 17.25 6.66
N GLU A 158 -13.02 16.51 7.09
CA GLU A 158 -13.35 16.34 8.50
C GLU A 158 -12.15 15.75 9.26
N MET A 159 -11.58 14.65 8.79
CA MET A 159 -10.43 14.01 9.45
C MET A 159 -9.21 14.94 9.52
N ILE A 160 -8.85 15.58 8.39
CA ILE A 160 -7.67 16.46 8.31
C ILE A 160 -7.88 17.74 9.12
N PHE A 161 -9.01 18.46 8.94
CA PHE A 161 -9.22 19.75 9.58
C PHE A 161 -9.38 19.65 11.09
N THR A 162 -9.93 18.56 11.59
CA THR A 162 -10.07 18.32 13.03
C THR A 162 -8.88 17.64 13.67
N ALA A 163 -7.91 17.17 12.86
CA ALA A 163 -6.77 16.35 13.30
C ALA A 163 -7.18 15.11 14.12
N ARG A 164 -8.44 14.69 14.02
CA ARG A 164 -8.95 13.59 14.84
C ARG A 164 -8.56 12.23 14.28
N ASN A 165 -8.31 11.32 15.19
CA ASN A 165 -8.08 9.91 14.88
C ASN A 165 -9.41 9.15 14.84
N ILE A 166 -9.46 8.12 14.00
CA ILE A 166 -10.58 7.18 13.91
C ILE A 166 -10.09 5.75 14.20
N LYS A 167 -10.94 4.93 14.79
CA LYS A 167 -10.68 3.51 15.04
C LYS A 167 -10.95 2.66 13.80
N ALA A 168 -10.50 1.42 13.83
CA ALA A 168 -10.60 0.47 12.73
C ALA A 168 -12.05 0.23 12.25
N ASP A 169 -13.02 0.15 13.15
CA ASP A 169 -14.45 0.00 12.84
C ASP A 169 -14.98 1.17 12.00
N LYS A 170 -14.61 2.41 12.39
CA LYS A 170 -14.97 3.59 11.62
C LYS A 170 -14.24 3.63 10.28
N ALA A 171 -12.96 3.25 10.24
CA ALA A 171 -12.19 3.16 9.02
C ALA A 171 -12.80 2.16 8.00
N LEU A 172 -13.33 1.03 8.49
CA LEU A 172 -14.09 0.08 7.68
C LEU A 172 -15.40 0.69 7.16
N THR A 173 -16.15 1.34 8.03
CA THR A 173 -17.44 1.96 7.67
C THR A 173 -17.32 2.99 6.56
N ILE A 174 -16.23 3.77 6.54
CA ILE A 174 -16.01 4.82 5.52
C ILE A 174 -15.24 4.34 4.29
N GLY A 175 -14.89 3.06 4.21
CA GLY A 175 -14.15 2.48 3.08
C GLY A 175 -12.65 2.76 3.08
N LEU A 176 -12.08 3.24 4.19
CA LEU A 176 -10.62 3.44 4.30
C LEU A 176 -9.88 2.11 4.36
N VAL A 177 -10.46 1.08 4.98
CA VAL A 177 -9.89 -0.28 5.04
C VAL A 177 -10.85 -1.31 4.46
N ASN A 178 -10.32 -2.42 3.94
CA ASN A 178 -11.06 -3.50 3.31
C ASN A 178 -11.59 -4.53 4.30
N ALA A 179 -10.89 -4.71 5.44
CA ALA A 179 -11.27 -5.64 6.49
C ALA A 179 -10.70 -5.21 7.84
N VAL A 180 -11.37 -5.64 8.92
CA VAL A 180 -10.89 -5.53 10.29
C VAL A 180 -10.92 -6.91 10.90
N VAL A 181 -9.83 -7.31 11.59
CA VAL A 181 -9.65 -8.64 12.19
C VAL A 181 -9.00 -8.53 13.56
N PRO A 182 -9.11 -9.55 14.43
CA PRO A 182 -8.33 -9.60 15.66
C PRO A 182 -6.82 -9.40 15.40
N GLN A 183 -6.13 -8.77 16.33
CA GLN A 183 -4.70 -8.47 16.21
C GLN A 183 -3.86 -9.70 15.87
N GLU A 184 -4.13 -10.82 16.53
CA GLU A 184 -3.46 -12.11 16.35
C GLU A 184 -3.68 -12.72 14.97
N ASP A 185 -4.80 -12.40 14.31
CA ASP A 185 -5.16 -12.94 12.98
C ASP A 185 -4.69 -12.07 11.82
N LEU A 186 -4.16 -10.87 12.09
CA LEU A 186 -3.85 -9.87 11.06
C LEU A 186 -2.92 -10.41 9.98
N MET A 187 -1.75 -10.89 10.37
CA MET A 187 -0.75 -11.39 9.42
C MET A 187 -1.20 -12.65 8.72
N ALA A 188 -1.88 -13.56 9.42
CA ALA A 188 -2.44 -14.78 8.81
C ALA A 188 -3.49 -14.42 7.73
N THR A 189 -4.34 -13.42 7.99
CA THR A 189 -5.33 -12.93 7.04
C THR A 189 -4.68 -12.24 5.84
N ALA A 190 -3.69 -11.38 6.07
CA ALA A 190 -2.97 -10.71 4.99
C ALA A 190 -2.23 -11.70 4.08
N LEU A 191 -1.53 -12.67 4.67
CA LEU A 191 -0.82 -13.72 3.93
C LEU A 191 -1.80 -14.66 3.19
N LYS A 192 -2.94 -14.98 3.78
CA LYS A 192 -4.00 -15.76 3.10
C LYS A 192 -4.49 -15.04 1.85
N MET A 193 -4.73 -13.74 1.95
CA MET A 193 -5.14 -12.91 0.80
C MET A 193 -4.02 -12.83 -0.24
N ALA A 194 -2.78 -12.54 0.18
CA ALA A 194 -1.62 -12.49 -0.71
C ALA A 194 -1.41 -13.80 -1.47
N ASN A 195 -1.44 -14.94 -0.77
CA ASN A 195 -1.36 -16.27 -1.39
C ASN A 195 -2.55 -16.56 -2.32
N GLY A 196 -3.73 -16.01 -2.03
CA GLY A 196 -4.88 -16.07 -2.94
C GLY A 196 -4.64 -15.31 -4.24
N ILE A 197 -4.02 -14.13 -4.15
CA ILE A 197 -3.61 -13.32 -5.32
C ILE A 197 -2.56 -14.08 -6.14
N CYS A 198 -1.55 -14.65 -5.48
CA CYS A 198 -0.46 -15.38 -6.12
C CYS A 198 -0.90 -16.65 -6.90
N LYS A 199 -2.13 -17.11 -6.69
CA LYS A 199 -2.72 -18.22 -7.48
C LYS A 199 -3.25 -17.79 -8.85
N ASN A 200 -3.33 -16.49 -9.12
CA ASN A 200 -3.77 -15.95 -10.41
C ASN A 200 -2.56 -15.61 -11.28
N ALA A 201 -2.80 -15.46 -12.59
CA ALA A 201 -1.77 -15.09 -13.56
C ALA A 201 -1.15 -13.73 -13.20
N PRO A 202 0.16 -13.67 -12.85
CA PRO A 202 0.74 -12.45 -12.29
C PRO A 202 0.69 -11.26 -13.25
N ILE A 203 0.94 -11.47 -14.54
CA ILE A 203 0.86 -10.41 -15.56
C ILE A 203 -0.56 -9.85 -15.64
N ALA A 204 -1.59 -10.70 -15.62
CA ALA A 204 -2.98 -10.23 -15.67
C ALA A 204 -3.37 -9.42 -14.42
N VAL A 205 -2.88 -9.82 -13.22
CA VAL A 205 -3.07 -9.06 -11.99
C VAL A 205 -2.36 -7.71 -12.07
N ALA A 206 -1.12 -7.67 -12.58
CA ALA A 206 -0.36 -6.44 -12.79
C ALA A 206 -1.06 -5.48 -13.77
N GLN A 207 -1.56 -6.00 -14.90
CA GLN A 207 -2.29 -5.19 -15.88
C GLN A 207 -3.60 -4.64 -15.30
N ALA A 208 -4.35 -5.44 -14.52
CA ALA A 208 -5.55 -4.98 -13.84
C ALA A 208 -5.25 -3.84 -12.85
N LYS A 209 -4.18 -3.96 -12.02
CA LYS A 209 -3.72 -2.88 -11.12
C LYS A 209 -3.37 -1.62 -11.91
N LYS A 210 -2.61 -1.75 -12.98
CA LYS A 210 -2.18 -0.65 -13.84
C LYS A 210 -3.38 0.06 -14.48
N ALA A 211 -4.34 -0.70 -15.05
CA ALA A 211 -5.55 -0.14 -15.66
C ALA A 211 -6.40 0.63 -14.65
N ILE A 212 -6.60 0.08 -13.44
CA ILE A 212 -7.34 0.76 -12.37
C ILE A 212 -6.62 2.06 -11.96
N ASN A 213 -5.31 2.00 -11.69
CA ASN A 213 -4.55 3.16 -11.24
C ASN A 213 -4.49 4.27 -12.29
N ALA A 214 -4.29 3.92 -13.55
CA ALA A 214 -4.26 4.89 -14.65
C ALA A 214 -5.65 5.45 -14.96
N GLY A 215 -6.67 4.59 -14.99
CA GLY A 215 -8.05 4.98 -15.27
C GLY A 215 -8.62 5.97 -14.25
N LEU A 216 -8.27 5.83 -12.96
CA LEU A 216 -8.68 6.77 -11.91
C LEU A 216 -8.05 8.17 -12.04
N GLN A 217 -7.08 8.37 -12.95
CA GLN A 217 -6.43 9.67 -13.19
C GLN A 217 -6.98 10.39 -14.44
N THR A 218 -7.96 9.82 -15.13
CA THR A 218 -8.48 10.37 -16.41
C THR A 218 -10.00 10.29 -16.48
N ASP A 219 -10.59 10.75 -17.61
CA ASP A 219 -12.02 10.59 -17.91
C ASP A 219 -12.38 9.13 -18.27
N MET A 220 -13.67 8.81 -18.26
CA MET A 220 -14.16 7.44 -18.46
C MET A 220 -13.79 6.86 -19.83
N ASP A 221 -13.87 7.64 -20.92
CA ASP A 221 -13.59 7.12 -22.26
C ASP A 221 -12.10 6.79 -22.42
N SER A 222 -11.21 7.66 -21.89
CA SER A 222 -9.78 7.41 -21.83
C SER A 222 -9.45 6.22 -20.91
N ALA A 223 -10.14 6.08 -19.78
CA ALA A 223 -9.98 4.96 -18.86
C ALA A 223 -10.35 3.61 -19.52
N ILE A 224 -11.46 3.57 -20.25
CA ILE A 224 -11.88 2.38 -21.01
C ILE A 224 -10.86 2.05 -22.11
N ALA A 225 -10.29 3.04 -22.79
CA ALA A 225 -9.25 2.79 -23.79
C ALA A 225 -7.98 2.17 -23.18
N ILE A 226 -7.59 2.60 -21.95
CA ILE A 226 -6.49 1.98 -21.18
C ILE A 226 -6.85 0.52 -20.85
N GLU A 227 -8.05 0.27 -20.33
CA GLU A 227 -8.51 -1.08 -19.97
C GLU A 227 -8.47 -2.01 -21.18
N VAL A 228 -9.01 -1.58 -22.34
CA VAL A 228 -8.98 -2.36 -23.59
C VAL A 228 -7.57 -2.75 -24.01
N LYS A 229 -6.63 -1.79 -23.89
CA LYS A 229 -5.22 -2.05 -24.19
C LYS A 229 -4.62 -3.08 -23.22
N ASP A 230 -4.73 -2.86 -21.92
CA ASP A 230 -4.15 -3.73 -20.91
C ASP A 230 -4.79 -5.12 -20.91
N PHE A 231 -6.10 -5.22 -21.22
CA PHE A 231 -6.80 -6.49 -21.48
C PHE A 231 -6.22 -7.22 -22.69
N SER A 232 -6.05 -6.51 -23.82
CA SER A 232 -5.51 -7.12 -25.04
C SER A 232 -4.06 -7.58 -24.87
N ASP A 233 -3.25 -6.84 -24.11
CA ASP A 233 -1.85 -7.20 -23.83
C ASP A 233 -1.75 -8.56 -23.11
N CYS A 234 -2.75 -8.95 -22.30
CA CYS A 234 -2.77 -10.25 -21.66
C CYS A 234 -2.82 -11.41 -22.66
N PHE A 235 -3.41 -11.23 -23.85
CA PHE A 235 -3.50 -12.29 -24.87
C PHE A 235 -2.16 -12.62 -25.55
N ALA A 236 -1.13 -11.84 -25.27
CA ALA A 236 0.25 -12.12 -25.70
C ALA A 236 1.02 -13.04 -24.73
N THR A 237 0.39 -13.48 -23.62
CA THR A 237 1.03 -14.25 -22.57
C THR A 237 0.75 -15.75 -22.66
N GLU A 238 1.72 -16.59 -22.27
CA GLU A 238 1.53 -18.03 -22.13
C GLU A 238 0.49 -18.35 -21.05
N ASP A 239 0.49 -17.56 -19.96
CA ASP A 239 -0.44 -17.74 -18.84
C ASP A 239 -1.90 -17.53 -19.23
N GLN A 240 -2.19 -16.61 -20.16
CA GLN A 240 -3.54 -16.43 -20.69
C GLN A 240 -4.03 -17.68 -21.43
N THR A 241 -3.22 -18.21 -22.36
CA THR A 241 -3.55 -19.41 -23.14
C THR A 241 -3.78 -20.60 -22.19
N TYR A 242 -2.81 -20.84 -21.29
CA TYR A 242 -2.90 -21.89 -20.28
C TYR A 242 -4.13 -21.75 -19.38
N GLY A 243 -4.40 -20.55 -18.90
CA GLY A 243 -5.53 -20.26 -18.01
C GLY A 243 -6.89 -20.56 -18.67
N MET A 244 -7.06 -20.18 -19.94
CA MET A 244 -8.26 -20.46 -20.71
C MET A 244 -8.42 -21.94 -21.05
N GLU A 245 -7.34 -22.63 -21.43
CA GLU A 245 -7.35 -24.09 -21.65
C GLU A 245 -7.74 -24.84 -20.37
N CYS A 246 -7.16 -24.46 -19.22
CA CYS A 246 -7.52 -25.03 -17.93
C CYS A 246 -9.01 -24.83 -17.61
N PHE A 247 -9.57 -23.67 -17.92
CA PHE A 247 -11.00 -23.40 -17.69
C PHE A 247 -11.90 -24.28 -18.57
N VAL A 248 -11.63 -24.33 -19.88
CA VAL A 248 -12.39 -25.15 -20.84
C VAL A 248 -12.33 -26.65 -20.48
N ASN A 249 -11.14 -27.12 -20.07
CA ASN A 249 -10.88 -28.51 -19.72
C ASN A 249 -11.21 -28.85 -18.23
N LYS A 250 -11.79 -27.89 -17.47
CA LYS A 250 -12.20 -28.05 -16.06
C LYS A 250 -11.04 -28.48 -15.13
N VAL A 251 -9.82 -28.03 -15.40
CA VAL A 251 -8.66 -28.23 -14.54
C VAL A 251 -8.82 -27.35 -13.30
N LYS A 252 -8.79 -27.96 -12.09
CA LYS A 252 -9.05 -27.24 -10.83
C LYS A 252 -7.83 -26.52 -10.31
N GLU A 253 -6.65 -27.14 -10.40
CA GLU A 253 -5.38 -26.58 -9.92
C GLU A 253 -4.61 -26.00 -11.11
N LYS A 254 -4.22 -24.73 -10.96
CA LYS A 254 -3.48 -24.00 -11.99
C LYS A 254 -2.17 -23.50 -11.42
N GLU A 255 -1.14 -23.53 -12.23
CA GLU A 255 0.18 -23.00 -11.91
C GLU A 255 0.61 -22.05 -13.02
N PHE A 256 0.48 -20.76 -12.79
CA PHE A 256 0.89 -19.73 -13.72
C PHE A 256 2.38 -19.45 -13.59
N LYS A 257 3.03 -19.11 -14.71
CA LYS A 257 4.50 -19.02 -14.81
C LYS A 257 5.02 -17.59 -14.99
N ASN A 258 4.14 -16.61 -14.96
CA ASN A 258 4.49 -15.21 -15.19
C ASN A 258 5.15 -14.97 -16.58
N LYS A 259 4.59 -15.57 -17.63
CA LYS A 259 5.10 -15.53 -19.00
C LYS A 259 4.02 -15.18 -20.02
#